data_5f214cec225d94873724a0171d1f3ba0
#
_entry.id   5f214cec225d94873724a0171d1f3ba0
#
_cell.length_a   1.000
_cell.length_b   1.000
_cell.length_c   1.000
_cell.angle_alpha   90.00
_cell.angle_beta   90.00
_cell.angle_gamma   90.00
#
_symmetry.space_group_name_H-M   'P 1'
#
loop_
_entity.id
_entity.type
_entity.pdbx_description
1 polymer ?
#
loop_
_entity_poly.entity_id
_entity_poly.type
_entity_poly.pdbx_seq_one_letter_code
_entity_poly.pdbx_strand_id
1 'polypeptide(L)'
;MKCPGQDMQFWKPGDIYEVECPGCGRTVEFFKDDTARRCGHCGHRFANPKMDFGCAAYCPYAAQCIGDLPPEVAAQQESLLKDKVAIAVKQYYGRDFKRIGHAFRVARYAEQLARAENANLAVVLAAAYLMDVDRAGSDNAAGDPGAPDTGKAFPVARAILDRVHARGELTAAVCDLITQLNDNGSGASLELRIVRDAILLAGLEEQKRDGALDEADLQQAVEACGTDACHQQANALMAG
;
A
#
# COMPACT_ATOMS: atom_id res chain seq x y z
N MET A 1 4.55 20.33 -19.85
CA MET A 1 3.49 19.62 -20.63
C MET A 1 2.15 20.07 -20.07
N LYS A 2 1.25 20.64 -20.87
CA LYS A 2 -0.12 20.97 -20.38
C LYS A 2 -0.95 19.69 -20.44
N CYS A 3 -1.70 19.38 -19.38
CA CYS A 3 -2.66 18.29 -19.43
C CYS A 3 -3.74 18.58 -20.50
N PRO A 4 -4.25 17.54 -21.22
CA PRO A 4 -5.29 17.75 -22.25
C PRO A 4 -6.55 18.47 -21.76
N GLY A 5 -6.88 18.37 -20.47
CA GLY A 5 -8.01 19.10 -19.86
C GLY A 5 -7.79 20.60 -19.63
N GLN A 6 -6.55 21.10 -19.76
CA GLN A 6 -6.21 22.51 -19.56
C GLN A 6 -6.14 23.31 -20.87
N ASP A 7 -6.46 22.69 -22.01
CA ASP A 7 -6.44 23.37 -23.28
C ASP A 7 -7.78 24.11 -23.53
N MET A 8 -7.73 25.43 -23.50
CA MET A 8 -8.89 26.33 -23.66
C MET A 8 -9.64 26.15 -25.00
N GLN A 9 -9.01 25.50 -26.00
CA GLN A 9 -9.68 25.22 -27.29
C GLN A 9 -10.86 24.26 -27.16
N PHE A 10 -10.91 23.47 -26.09
CA PHE A 10 -11.95 22.48 -25.85
C PHE A 10 -13.00 22.94 -24.82
N TRP A 11 -13.00 24.22 -24.43
CA TRP A 11 -13.92 24.73 -23.43
C TRP A 11 -15.32 24.93 -24.02
N LYS A 12 -16.36 24.52 -23.29
CA LYS A 12 -17.75 24.64 -23.63
C LYS A 12 -18.47 25.64 -22.70
N PRO A 13 -19.60 26.22 -23.13
CA PRO A 13 -20.47 26.92 -22.20
C PRO A 13 -20.86 25.96 -21.05
N GLY A 14 -20.47 26.25 -19.83
CA GLY A 14 -20.67 25.38 -18.67
C GLY A 14 -19.37 24.84 -18.06
N ASP A 15 -18.23 25.09 -18.69
CA ASP A 15 -16.92 24.84 -18.13
C ASP A 15 -16.49 25.91 -17.08
N ILE A 16 -17.32 26.98 -16.97
CA ILE A 16 -17.31 27.99 -15.90
C ILE A 16 -18.62 27.82 -15.13
N TYR A 17 -18.55 27.63 -13.83
CA TYR A 17 -19.74 27.42 -12.99
C TYR A 17 -19.53 27.90 -11.56
N GLU A 18 -20.61 28.12 -10.88
CA GLU A 18 -20.63 28.60 -9.51
C GLU A 18 -20.87 27.43 -8.53
N VAL A 19 -20.18 27.48 -7.39
CA VAL A 19 -20.29 26.50 -6.30
C VAL A 19 -20.40 27.23 -4.97
N GLU A 20 -21.25 26.77 -4.09
CA GLU A 20 -21.37 27.33 -2.75
C GLU A 20 -20.17 26.92 -1.89
N CYS A 21 -19.55 27.89 -1.22
CA CYS A 21 -18.46 27.66 -0.31
C CYS A 21 -18.93 26.84 0.90
N PRO A 22 -18.34 25.68 1.21
CA PRO A 22 -18.74 24.86 2.36
C PRO A 22 -18.49 25.54 3.71
N GLY A 23 -17.61 26.56 3.75
CA GLY A 23 -17.32 27.30 4.98
C GLY A 23 -18.25 28.46 5.28
N CYS A 24 -18.91 29.07 4.29
CA CYS A 24 -19.73 30.26 4.53
C CYS A 24 -20.96 30.42 3.60
N GLY A 25 -21.24 29.44 2.74
CA GLY A 25 -22.40 29.45 1.82
C GLY A 25 -22.35 30.45 0.68
N ARG A 26 -21.28 31.27 0.57
CA ARG A 26 -21.18 32.24 -0.55
C ARG A 26 -20.67 31.53 -1.80
N THR A 27 -21.16 32.00 -2.94
CA THR A 27 -20.82 31.52 -4.27
C THR A 27 -19.36 31.80 -4.62
N VAL A 28 -18.69 30.79 -5.13
CA VAL A 28 -17.32 30.84 -5.66
C VAL A 28 -17.36 30.32 -7.10
N GLU A 29 -16.80 31.07 -8.03
CA GLU A 29 -16.70 30.69 -9.43
C GLU A 29 -15.54 29.72 -9.61
N PHE A 30 -15.78 28.59 -10.28
CA PHE A 30 -14.80 27.61 -10.70
C PHE A 30 -14.70 27.52 -12.21
N PHE A 31 -13.50 27.35 -12.69
CA PHE A 31 -13.21 26.86 -14.03
C PHE A 31 -13.04 25.35 -14.01
N LYS A 32 -13.30 24.66 -15.11
CA LYS A 32 -13.21 23.20 -15.14
C LYS A 32 -11.79 22.66 -14.85
N ASP A 33 -10.75 23.47 -15.12
CA ASP A 33 -9.36 23.15 -14.89
C ASP A 33 -8.85 23.58 -13.50
N ASP A 34 -9.68 24.29 -12.73
CA ASP A 34 -9.36 24.58 -11.34
C ASP A 34 -9.40 23.30 -10.51
N THR A 35 -8.32 22.97 -9.85
CA THR A 35 -8.27 21.84 -8.91
C THR A 35 -8.88 22.20 -7.55
N ALA A 36 -8.65 23.43 -7.10
CA ALA A 36 -9.19 23.98 -5.87
C ALA A 36 -9.22 25.50 -5.96
N ARG A 37 -10.18 26.14 -5.26
CA ARG A 37 -10.23 27.60 -5.11
C ARG A 37 -10.35 28.03 -3.66
N ARG A 38 -9.95 29.27 -3.42
CA ARG A 38 -10.10 29.91 -2.11
C ARG A 38 -11.30 30.86 -2.17
N CYS A 39 -12.22 30.73 -1.21
CA CYS A 39 -13.33 31.65 -1.06
C CYS A 39 -12.82 33.06 -0.76
N GLY A 40 -13.20 34.04 -1.58
CA GLY A 40 -12.80 35.44 -1.39
C GLY A 40 -13.38 36.08 -0.12
N HIS A 41 -14.45 35.48 0.47
CA HIS A 41 -15.10 36.02 1.65
C HIS A 41 -14.53 35.46 2.98
N CYS A 42 -14.43 34.13 3.11
CA CYS A 42 -13.98 33.49 4.37
C CYS A 42 -12.58 32.91 4.31
N GLY A 43 -11.90 32.94 3.16
CA GLY A 43 -10.57 32.38 2.97
C GLY A 43 -10.51 30.84 2.92
N HIS A 44 -11.64 30.13 3.09
CA HIS A 44 -11.71 28.68 3.03
C HIS A 44 -11.29 28.19 1.65
N ARG A 45 -10.34 27.25 1.60
CA ARG A 45 -9.89 26.59 0.36
C ARG A 45 -10.60 25.24 0.25
N PHE A 46 -11.20 24.95 -0.88
CA PHE A 46 -11.88 23.68 -1.14
C PHE A 46 -11.67 23.21 -2.58
N ALA A 47 -11.73 21.91 -2.74
CA ALA A 47 -11.54 21.26 -4.02
C ALA A 47 -12.74 21.54 -4.95
N ASN A 48 -12.50 21.49 -6.26
CA ASN A 48 -13.52 21.60 -7.27
C ASN A 48 -14.45 20.37 -7.25
N PRO A 49 -15.75 20.52 -6.88
CA PRO A 49 -16.63 19.35 -6.74
C PRO A 49 -17.05 18.72 -8.08
N LYS A 50 -16.82 19.42 -9.21
CA LYS A 50 -17.11 18.87 -10.54
C LYS A 50 -15.87 18.35 -11.26
N MET A 51 -14.71 18.42 -10.63
CA MET A 51 -13.49 17.88 -11.22
C MET A 51 -13.51 16.37 -11.18
N ASP A 52 -13.30 15.75 -12.34
CA ASP A 52 -13.05 14.33 -12.40
C ASP A 52 -11.61 14.06 -11.93
N PHE A 53 -11.50 13.61 -10.70
CA PHE A 53 -10.21 13.22 -10.11
C PHE A 53 -9.73 11.84 -10.56
N GLY A 54 -10.34 11.24 -11.58
CA GLY A 54 -9.97 9.92 -12.07
C GLY A 54 -8.48 9.82 -12.44
N CYS A 55 -7.90 10.89 -13.01
CA CYS A 55 -6.47 10.93 -13.26
C CYS A 55 -5.63 11.01 -11.97
N ALA A 56 -6.14 11.59 -10.90
CA ALA A 56 -5.42 11.74 -9.63
C ALA A 56 -5.19 10.40 -8.93
N ALA A 57 -6.09 9.45 -9.13
CA ALA A 57 -5.91 8.09 -8.60
C ALA A 57 -4.63 7.41 -9.13
N TYR A 58 -4.19 7.76 -10.35
CA TYR A 58 -3.05 7.13 -11.03
C TYR A 58 -1.82 8.04 -11.12
N CYS A 59 -1.98 9.34 -10.87
CA CYS A 59 -0.93 10.34 -11.09
C CYS A 59 -0.02 10.47 -9.86
N PRO A 60 1.31 10.26 -10.00
CA PRO A 60 2.25 10.45 -8.89
C PRO A 60 2.37 11.90 -8.43
N TYR A 61 1.96 12.85 -9.28
CA TYR A 61 2.01 14.29 -9.01
C TYR A 61 0.66 14.86 -8.57
N ALA A 62 -0.34 14.01 -8.25
CA ALA A 62 -1.68 14.45 -7.90
C ALA A 62 -1.70 15.45 -6.73
N ALA A 63 -0.90 15.21 -5.69
CA ALA A 63 -0.79 16.11 -4.54
C ALA A 63 -0.23 17.49 -4.91
N GLN A 64 0.62 17.59 -5.93
CA GLN A 64 1.14 18.88 -6.41
C GLN A 64 0.09 19.66 -7.20
N CYS A 65 -0.78 18.96 -7.94
CA CYS A 65 -1.84 19.57 -8.73
C CYS A 65 -3.05 19.98 -7.86
N ILE A 66 -3.48 19.11 -6.96
CA ILE A 66 -4.75 19.24 -6.22
C ILE A 66 -4.51 19.84 -4.83
N GLY A 67 -3.32 19.69 -4.28
CA GLY A 67 -3.01 19.95 -2.88
C GLY A 67 -3.45 18.78 -2.01
N ASP A 68 -4.23 19.05 -0.94
CA ASP A 68 -4.78 17.99 -0.11
C ASP A 68 -5.75 17.13 -0.93
N LEU A 69 -5.41 15.86 -1.08
CA LEU A 69 -6.26 14.93 -1.82
C LEU A 69 -7.54 14.64 -1.03
N PRO A 70 -8.70 14.63 -1.70
CA PRO A 70 -9.93 14.13 -1.08
C PRO A 70 -9.73 12.72 -0.53
N PRO A 71 -10.34 12.37 0.62
CA PRO A 71 -10.15 11.04 1.25
C PRO A 71 -10.44 9.87 0.32
N GLU A 72 -11.42 10.01 -0.57
CA GLU A 72 -11.80 8.99 -1.55
C GLU A 72 -10.69 8.74 -2.57
N VAL A 73 -10.04 9.81 -3.05
CA VAL A 73 -8.92 9.72 -4.01
C VAL A 73 -7.68 9.15 -3.32
N ALA A 74 -7.43 9.53 -2.07
CA ALA A 74 -6.34 8.98 -1.28
C ALA A 74 -6.52 7.48 -1.06
N ALA A 75 -7.71 7.04 -0.66
CA ALA A 75 -8.05 5.62 -0.49
C ALA A 75 -7.91 4.82 -1.80
N GLN A 76 -8.31 5.42 -2.94
CA GLN A 76 -8.14 4.81 -4.25
C GLN A 76 -6.68 4.69 -4.65
N GLN A 77 -5.84 5.70 -4.37
CA GLN A 77 -4.38 5.61 -4.60
C GLN A 77 -3.75 4.50 -3.77
N GLU A 78 -4.14 4.34 -2.51
CA GLU A 78 -3.64 3.28 -1.63
C GLU A 78 -4.06 1.89 -2.11
N SER A 79 -5.30 1.74 -2.58
CA SER A 79 -5.77 0.48 -3.20
C SER A 79 -4.96 0.12 -4.45
N LEU A 80 -4.70 1.09 -5.31
CA LEU A 80 -3.89 0.91 -6.52
C LEU A 80 -2.41 0.64 -6.22
N LEU A 81 -1.88 1.20 -5.13
CA LEU A 81 -0.50 0.94 -4.71
C LEU A 81 -0.28 -0.54 -4.39
N LYS A 82 -1.22 -1.17 -3.68
CA LYS A 82 -1.20 -2.61 -3.42
C LYS A 82 -1.01 -3.41 -4.71
N ASP A 83 -1.82 -3.12 -5.73
CA ASP A 83 -1.76 -3.84 -7.00
C ASP A 83 -0.45 -3.59 -7.75
N LYS A 84 0.04 -2.35 -7.73
CA LYS A 84 1.34 -1.99 -8.33
C LYS A 84 2.51 -2.72 -7.66
N VAL A 85 2.52 -2.78 -6.32
CA VAL A 85 3.53 -3.52 -5.56
C VAL A 85 3.45 -5.01 -5.87
N ALA A 86 2.25 -5.60 -5.88
CA ALA A 86 2.04 -7.01 -6.22
C ALA A 86 2.58 -7.36 -7.62
N ILE A 87 2.32 -6.49 -8.62
CA ILE A 87 2.84 -6.65 -9.98
C ILE A 87 4.37 -6.55 -9.99
N ALA A 88 4.94 -5.56 -9.31
CA ALA A 88 6.39 -5.35 -9.26
C ALA A 88 7.12 -6.54 -8.60
N VAL A 89 6.55 -7.11 -7.54
CA VAL A 89 7.07 -8.31 -6.88
C VAL A 89 7.03 -9.53 -7.80
N LYS A 90 5.93 -9.73 -8.55
CA LYS A 90 5.87 -10.78 -9.58
C LYS A 90 6.95 -10.61 -10.65
N GLN A 91 7.15 -9.37 -11.12
CA GLN A 91 8.20 -9.06 -12.11
C GLN A 91 9.60 -9.34 -11.55
N TYR A 92 9.85 -8.98 -10.29
CA TYR A 92 11.11 -9.19 -9.62
C TYR A 92 11.46 -10.68 -9.48
N TYR A 93 10.52 -11.50 -9.00
CA TYR A 93 10.73 -12.94 -8.84
C TYR A 93 10.68 -13.72 -10.17
N GLY A 94 10.11 -13.15 -11.24
CA GLY A 94 10.07 -13.73 -12.56
C GLY A 94 9.42 -15.11 -12.62
N ARG A 95 10.22 -16.18 -12.64
CA ARG A 95 9.74 -17.58 -12.72
C ARG A 95 9.77 -18.33 -11.38
N ASP A 96 10.16 -17.68 -10.30
CA ASP A 96 10.12 -18.28 -8.96
C ASP A 96 8.69 -18.30 -8.41
N PHE A 97 7.90 -19.24 -8.92
CA PHE A 97 6.49 -19.39 -8.53
C PHE A 97 6.32 -19.74 -7.05
N LYS A 98 7.33 -20.33 -6.40
CA LYS A 98 7.30 -20.67 -4.97
C LYS A 98 7.32 -19.38 -4.13
N ARG A 99 8.30 -18.49 -4.39
CA ARG A 99 8.40 -17.19 -3.70
C ARG A 99 7.22 -16.28 -4.01
N ILE A 100 6.76 -16.24 -5.27
CA ILE A 100 5.55 -15.52 -5.63
C ILE A 100 4.36 -16.04 -4.82
N GLY A 101 4.16 -17.35 -4.81
CA GLY A 101 3.05 -17.98 -4.09
C GLY A 101 3.09 -17.70 -2.59
N HIS A 102 4.27 -17.74 -1.96
CA HIS A 102 4.46 -17.39 -0.56
C HIS A 102 4.09 -15.93 -0.29
N ALA A 103 4.69 -14.98 -1.01
CA ALA A 103 4.41 -13.54 -0.83
C ALA A 103 2.93 -13.21 -0.97
N PHE A 104 2.23 -13.84 -1.91
CA PHE A 104 0.79 -13.62 -2.12
C PHE A 104 -0.07 -14.26 -1.02
N ARG A 105 0.32 -15.39 -0.44
CA ARG A 105 -0.36 -15.97 0.71
C ARG A 105 -0.20 -15.09 1.94
N VAL A 106 1.03 -14.66 2.23
CA VAL A 106 1.29 -13.73 3.33
C VAL A 106 0.47 -12.45 3.16
N ALA A 107 0.47 -11.84 1.98
CA ALA A 107 -0.31 -10.62 1.72
C ALA A 107 -1.82 -10.84 1.89
N ARG A 108 -2.36 -12.01 1.53
CA ARG A 108 -3.77 -12.36 1.72
C ARG A 108 -4.13 -12.42 3.21
N TYR A 109 -3.33 -13.12 4.02
CA TYR A 109 -3.55 -13.15 5.47
C TYR A 109 -3.37 -11.78 6.10
N ALA A 110 -2.32 -11.04 5.70
CA ALA A 110 -2.06 -9.69 6.16
C ALA A 110 -3.24 -8.74 5.88
N GLU A 111 -3.90 -8.86 4.71
CA GLU A 111 -5.09 -8.07 4.38
C GLU A 111 -6.27 -8.41 5.30
N GLN A 112 -6.51 -9.69 5.56
CA GLN A 112 -7.59 -10.14 6.42
C GLN A 112 -7.39 -9.67 7.87
N LEU A 113 -6.19 -9.86 8.40
CA LEU A 113 -5.83 -9.45 9.76
C LEU A 113 -5.86 -7.92 9.90
N ALA A 114 -5.27 -7.17 8.96
CA ALA A 114 -5.25 -5.71 9.01
C ALA A 114 -6.64 -5.09 8.96
N ARG A 115 -7.57 -5.68 8.20
CA ARG A 115 -8.97 -5.24 8.18
C ARG A 115 -9.69 -5.53 9.49
N ALA A 116 -9.45 -6.70 10.09
CA ALA A 116 -10.06 -7.08 11.37
C ALA A 116 -9.57 -6.20 12.53
N GLU A 117 -8.30 -5.87 12.54
CA GLU A 117 -7.63 -5.11 13.59
C GLU A 117 -7.61 -3.58 13.33
N ASN A 118 -8.20 -3.10 12.21
CA ASN A 118 -8.19 -1.69 11.80
C ASN A 118 -6.78 -1.07 11.70
N ALA A 119 -5.80 -1.84 11.23
CA ALA A 119 -4.42 -1.39 11.03
C ALA A 119 -4.23 -0.63 9.71
N ASN A 120 -3.06 -0.01 9.54
CA ASN A 120 -2.70 0.66 8.29
C ASN A 120 -2.48 -0.35 7.16
N LEU A 121 -3.52 -0.55 6.36
CA LEU A 121 -3.56 -1.55 5.30
C LEU A 121 -2.46 -1.34 4.24
N ALA A 122 -2.14 -0.08 3.89
CA ALA A 122 -1.14 0.23 2.87
C ALA A 122 0.27 -0.19 3.31
N VAL A 123 0.63 0.09 4.58
CA VAL A 123 1.92 -0.29 5.17
C VAL A 123 2.02 -1.81 5.30
N VAL A 124 0.99 -2.44 5.88
CA VAL A 124 0.96 -3.89 6.13
C VAL A 124 1.08 -4.68 4.83
N LEU A 125 0.30 -4.34 3.80
CA LEU A 125 0.33 -5.06 2.52
C LEU A 125 1.64 -4.86 1.77
N ALA A 126 2.16 -3.62 1.72
CA ALA A 126 3.43 -3.37 1.08
C ALA A 126 4.56 -4.17 1.76
N ALA A 127 4.60 -4.18 3.10
CA ALA A 127 5.59 -4.96 3.85
C ALA A 127 5.43 -6.47 3.61
N ALA A 128 4.20 -6.99 3.62
CA ALA A 128 3.91 -8.40 3.38
C ALA A 128 4.38 -8.89 2.00
N TYR A 129 4.23 -8.05 0.96
CA TYR A 129 4.75 -8.38 -0.37
C TYR A 129 6.27 -8.28 -0.49
N LEU A 130 6.89 -7.34 0.25
CA LEU A 130 8.29 -6.96 0.07
C LEU A 130 9.26 -7.59 1.08
N MET A 131 8.78 -8.27 2.12
CA MET A 131 9.59 -8.75 3.24
C MET A 131 10.78 -9.64 2.84
N ASP A 132 10.66 -10.41 1.75
CA ASP A 132 11.67 -11.37 1.33
C ASP A 132 12.42 -10.98 0.03
N VAL A 133 12.10 -9.84 -0.59
CA VAL A 133 12.72 -9.46 -1.88
C VAL A 133 14.23 -9.23 -1.76
N ASP A 134 14.70 -8.67 -0.66
CA ASP A 134 16.11 -8.41 -0.42
C ASP A 134 16.89 -9.69 -0.06
N ARG A 135 16.24 -10.66 0.61
CA ARG A 135 16.81 -11.99 0.85
C ARG A 135 17.02 -12.76 -0.46
N ALA A 136 16.07 -12.65 -1.39
CA ALA A 136 16.17 -13.27 -2.71
C ALA A 136 17.33 -12.74 -3.54
N GLY A 137 17.68 -11.46 -3.38
CA GLY A 137 18.81 -10.83 -4.04
C GLY A 137 20.16 -11.43 -3.63
N SER A 138 20.31 -11.87 -2.37
CA SER A 138 21.53 -12.52 -1.88
C SER A 138 21.72 -13.93 -2.45
N ASP A 139 20.63 -14.65 -2.74
CA ASP A 139 20.69 -16.00 -3.32
C ASP A 139 20.88 -15.97 -4.85
N ASN A 140 20.46 -14.91 -5.50
CA ASN A 140 20.57 -14.69 -6.95
C ASN A 140 21.73 -13.75 -7.29
N ALA A 141 22.87 -13.86 -6.62
CA ALA A 141 24.08 -13.04 -6.84
C ALA A 141 24.71 -13.12 -8.26
N ALA A 142 23.98 -13.62 -9.25
CA ALA A 142 24.20 -13.36 -10.67
C ALA A 142 23.50 -12.02 -11.02
N GLY A 143 24.03 -10.95 -10.44
CA GLY A 143 23.49 -9.62 -10.36
C GLY A 143 23.03 -9.02 -11.69
N ASP A 144 21.96 -8.29 -11.60
CA ASP A 144 21.76 -7.11 -12.45
C ASP A 144 22.88 -6.11 -12.07
N PRO A 145 23.86 -5.84 -12.97
CA PRO A 145 24.98 -4.93 -12.68
C PRO A 145 24.55 -3.46 -12.51
N GLY A 146 23.26 -3.17 -12.51
CA GLY A 146 22.65 -1.87 -12.30
C GLY A 146 21.98 -1.68 -10.93
N ALA A 147 22.02 -2.66 -10.02
CA ALA A 147 21.46 -2.48 -8.68
C ALA A 147 22.36 -1.48 -7.90
N PRO A 148 21.82 -0.34 -7.45
CA PRO A 148 22.63 0.64 -6.72
C PRO A 148 23.03 0.04 -5.35
N ASP A 149 24.33 -0.14 -5.16
CA ASP A 149 24.91 -0.33 -3.82
C ASP A 149 24.78 0.99 -3.05
N THR A 150 23.65 1.14 -2.36
CA THR A 150 23.34 2.39 -1.66
C THR A 150 23.71 2.36 -0.18
N GLY A 151 24.28 1.27 0.33
CA GLY A 151 24.56 1.10 1.77
C GLY A 151 23.32 1.24 2.66
N LYS A 152 22.12 1.22 2.06
CA LYS A 152 20.83 1.33 2.75
C LYS A 152 20.27 -0.06 3.01
N ALA A 153 19.66 -0.23 4.18
CA ALA A 153 18.88 -1.42 4.46
C ALA A 153 17.75 -1.56 3.41
N PHE A 154 17.58 -2.77 2.88
CA PHE A 154 16.54 -3.13 1.91
C PHE A 154 16.54 -2.32 0.60
N PRO A 155 17.62 -2.39 -0.19
CA PRO A 155 17.74 -1.62 -1.43
C PRO A 155 16.68 -2.02 -2.48
N VAL A 156 16.32 -3.31 -2.57
CA VAL A 156 15.35 -3.81 -3.56
C VAL A 156 13.93 -3.40 -3.19
N ALA A 157 13.53 -3.55 -1.92
CA ALA A 157 12.20 -3.12 -1.46
C ALA A 157 12.01 -1.63 -1.69
N ARG A 158 13.01 -0.81 -1.35
CA ARG A 158 12.97 0.64 -1.59
C ARG A 158 12.88 0.97 -3.09
N ALA A 159 13.69 0.34 -3.93
CA ALA A 159 13.66 0.56 -5.37
C ALA A 159 12.29 0.20 -6.00
N ILE A 160 11.63 -0.85 -5.50
CA ILE A 160 10.27 -1.20 -5.92
C ILE A 160 9.29 -0.10 -5.51
N LEU A 161 9.32 0.36 -4.25
CA LEU A 161 8.44 1.41 -3.74
C LEU A 161 8.62 2.74 -4.50
N ASP A 162 9.85 3.13 -4.79
CA ASP A 162 10.16 4.32 -5.58
C ASP A 162 9.63 4.19 -7.02
N ARG A 163 9.78 3.02 -7.64
CA ARG A 163 9.25 2.73 -9.00
C ARG A 163 7.74 2.83 -9.10
N VAL A 164 7.02 2.40 -8.05
CA VAL A 164 5.56 2.51 -8.01
C VAL A 164 5.08 3.86 -7.51
N HIS A 165 6.00 4.80 -7.25
CA HIS A 165 5.74 6.14 -6.74
C HIS A 165 5.02 6.16 -5.39
N ALA A 166 5.43 5.29 -4.48
CA ALA A 166 4.95 5.31 -3.10
C ALA A 166 5.37 6.62 -2.41
N ARG A 167 4.51 7.13 -1.52
CA ARG A 167 4.86 8.35 -0.74
C ARG A 167 6.07 8.07 0.15
N GLY A 168 6.92 9.09 0.35
CA GLY A 168 8.13 8.94 1.15
C GLY A 168 7.88 8.46 2.58
N GLU A 169 6.79 8.93 3.22
CA GLU A 169 6.37 8.49 4.55
C GLU A 169 6.00 7.00 4.57
N LEU A 170 5.26 6.53 3.57
CA LEU A 170 4.90 5.13 3.44
C LEU A 170 6.15 4.28 3.19
N THR A 171 7.05 4.73 2.29
CA THR A 171 8.31 4.03 2.01
C THR A 171 9.15 3.88 3.28
N ALA A 172 9.25 4.93 4.10
CA ALA A 172 9.97 4.87 5.37
C ALA A 172 9.31 3.87 6.32
N ALA A 173 7.99 3.96 6.54
CA ALA A 173 7.26 3.07 7.43
C ALA A 173 7.38 1.59 7.02
N VAL A 174 7.32 1.28 5.71
CA VAL A 174 7.48 -0.08 5.19
C VAL A 174 8.90 -0.59 5.40
N CYS A 175 9.92 0.21 5.09
CA CYS A 175 11.32 -0.17 5.31
C CYS A 175 11.63 -0.39 6.80
N ASP A 176 11.12 0.46 7.69
CA ASP A 176 11.28 0.31 9.13
C ASP A 176 10.61 -0.98 9.64
N LEU A 177 9.43 -1.31 9.13
CA LEU A 177 8.71 -2.52 9.47
C LEU A 177 9.45 -3.77 9.00
N ILE A 178 9.98 -3.78 7.77
CA ILE A 178 10.81 -4.89 7.25
C ILE A 178 12.10 -5.04 8.08
N THR A 179 12.72 -3.93 8.53
CA THR A 179 13.87 -3.96 9.42
C THR A 179 13.52 -4.68 10.72
N GLN A 180 12.43 -4.28 11.37
CA GLN A 180 11.98 -4.88 12.64
C GLN A 180 11.59 -6.36 12.48
N LEU A 181 11.08 -6.78 11.32
CA LEU A 181 10.83 -8.19 11.02
C LEU A 181 12.12 -9.01 10.99
N ASN A 182 13.19 -8.47 10.40
CA ASN A 182 14.47 -9.18 10.25
C ASN A 182 15.31 -9.19 11.54
N ASP A 183 15.21 -8.14 12.35
CA ASP A 183 16.01 -8.04 13.60
C ASP A 183 15.43 -8.85 14.77
N ASN A 184 14.35 -9.61 14.56
CA ASN A 184 13.58 -10.28 15.62
C ASN A 184 13.23 -9.29 16.77
N GLY A 185 13.19 -8.01 16.45
CA GLY A 185 12.94 -6.95 17.40
C GLY A 185 11.60 -7.16 18.13
N SER A 186 11.58 -6.90 19.42
CA SER A 186 10.37 -6.93 20.26
C SER A 186 9.43 -5.75 19.98
N GLY A 187 9.46 -5.19 18.75
CA GLY A 187 8.62 -4.06 18.35
C GLY A 187 7.14 -4.38 18.58
N ALA A 188 6.46 -3.45 19.26
CA ALA A 188 5.07 -3.62 19.69
C ALA A 188 4.03 -3.03 18.72
N SER A 189 4.45 -2.58 17.50
CA SER A 189 3.46 -1.98 16.59
C SER A 189 2.45 -3.01 16.12
N LEU A 190 1.22 -2.57 15.91
CA LEU A 190 0.15 -3.44 15.44
C LEU A 190 0.47 -4.01 14.06
N GLU A 191 1.01 -3.19 13.17
CA GLU A 191 1.40 -3.59 11.81
C GLU A 191 2.47 -4.70 11.83
N LEU A 192 3.45 -4.61 12.73
CA LEU A 192 4.49 -5.62 12.87
C LEU A 192 3.91 -6.96 13.32
N ARG A 193 3.03 -6.94 14.33
CA ARG A 193 2.33 -8.14 14.80
C ARG A 193 1.53 -8.79 13.68
N ILE A 194 0.76 -7.99 12.95
CA ILE A 194 -0.07 -8.47 11.84
C ILE A 194 0.79 -9.14 10.74
N VAL A 195 1.92 -8.54 10.37
CA VAL A 195 2.76 -9.15 9.32
C VAL A 195 3.40 -10.45 9.83
N ARG A 196 3.84 -10.51 11.10
CA ARG A 196 4.32 -11.76 11.72
C ARG A 196 3.25 -12.84 11.75
N ASP A 197 2.07 -12.50 12.17
CA ASP A 197 0.91 -13.39 12.20
C ASP A 197 0.56 -13.90 10.79
N ALA A 198 0.63 -13.03 9.79
CA ALA A 198 0.38 -13.39 8.40
C ALA A 198 1.44 -14.38 7.85
N ILE A 199 2.71 -14.19 8.21
CA ILE A 199 3.79 -15.13 7.88
C ILE A 199 3.54 -16.49 8.53
N LEU A 200 3.17 -16.49 9.82
CA LEU A 200 2.85 -17.70 10.57
C LEU A 200 1.70 -18.48 9.91
N LEU A 201 0.58 -17.82 9.63
CA LEU A 201 -0.60 -18.43 9.01
C LEU A 201 -0.30 -18.96 7.60
N ALA A 202 0.48 -18.21 6.81
CA ALA A 202 0.92 -18.65 5.48
C ALA A 202 1.80 -19.90 5.55
N GLY A 203 2.69 -19.99 6.54
CA GLY A 203 3.50 -21.17 6.80
C GLY A 203 2.67 -22.39 7.20
N LEU A 204 1.69 -22.23 8.10
CA LEU A 204 0.77 -23.30 8.49
C LEU A 204 -0.04 -23.83 7.30
N GLU A 205 -0.53 -22.95 6.44
CA GLU A 205 -1.26 -23.35 5.24
C GLU A 205 -0.34 -24.15 4.26
N GLU A 206 0.92 -23.74 4.14
CA GLU A 206 1.88 -24.46 3.32
C GLU A 206 2.17 -25.86 3.89
N GLN A 207 2.41 -25.97 5.20
CA GLN A 207 2.63 -27.26 5.87
C GLN A 207 1.40 -28.17 5.74
N LYS A 208 0.18 -27.61 5.93
CA LYS A 208 -1.07 -28.36 5.75
C LYS A 208 -1.20 -28.91 4.33
N ARG A 209 -0.95 -28.06 3.33
CA ARG A 209 -1.01 -28.45 1.91
C ARG A 209 0.00 -29.56 1.58
N ASP A 210 1.19 -29.49 2.17
CA ASP A 210 2.27 -30.44 1.93
C ASP A 210 2.14 -31.71 2.80
N GLY A 211 1.08 -31.78 3.65
CA GLY A 211 0.80 -32.91 4.54
C GLY A 211 1.79 -33.07 5.71
N ALA A 212 2.50 -31.99 6.02
CA ALA A 212 3.56 -31.96 7.04
C ALA A 212 3.11 -31.31 8.36
N LEU A 213 1.87 -30.79 8.43
CA LEU A 213 1.35 -30.11 9.61
C LEU A 213 0.90 -31.12 10.67
N ASP A 214 1.45 -31.03 11.87
CA ASP A 214 1.00 -31.79 13.02
C ASP A 214 0.24 -30.92 14.04
N GLU A 215 -0.36 -31.57 15.04
CA GLU A 215 -1.15 -30.90 16.07
C GLU A 215 -0.28 -30.05 17.02
N ALA A 216 0.97 -30.44 17.22
CA ALA A 216 1.90 -29.70 18.06
C ALA A 216 2.35 -28.40 17.39
N ASP A 217 2.61 -28.43 16.07
CA ASP A 217 2.93 -27.23 15.27
C ASP A 217 1.79 -26.23 15.31
N LEU A 218 0.54 -26.70 15.18
CA LEU A 218 -0.65 -25.88 15.29
C LEU A 218 -0.79 -25.23 16.66
N GLN A 219 -0.61 -25.99 17.72
CA GLN A 219 -0.72 -25.48 19.09
C GLN A 219 0.36 -24.42 19.39
N GLN A 220 1.59 -24.67 18.95
CA GLN A 220 2.70 -23.71 19.05
C GLN A 220 2.39 -22.43 18.26
N ALA A 221 1.80 -22.55 17.08
CA ALA A 221 1.44 -21.41 16.25
C ALA A 221 0.32 -20.58 16.89
N VAL A 222 -0.69 -21.20 17.50
CA VAL A 222 -1.74 -20.48 18.23
C VAL A 222 -1.13 -19.69 19.40
N GLU A 223 -0.21 -20.27 20.15
CA GLU A 223 0.49 -19.59 21.24
C GLU A 223 1.38 -18.41 20.74
N ALA A 224 1.88 -18.51 19.52
CA ALA A 224 2.70 -17.47 18.89
C ALA A 224 1.90 -16.33 18.25
N CYS A 225 0.59 -16.45 18.10
CA CYS A 225 -0.26 -15.40 17.54
C CYS A 225 -0.16 -14.11 18.36
N GLY A 226 0.06 -12.99 17.67
CA GLY A 226 0.16 -11.67 18.27
C GLY A 226 -1.14 -10.87 18.29
N THR A 227 -2.17 -11.32 17.52
CA THR A 227 -3.46 -10.64 17.38
C THR A 227 -4.62 -11.60 17.59
N ASP A 228 -5.78 -11.06 18.01
CA ASP A 228 -7.00 -11.87 18.22
C ASP A 228 -7.51 -12.45 16.89
N ALA A 229 -7.36 -11.71 15.81
CA ALA A 229 -7.72 -12.17 14.46
C ALA A 229 -6.86 -13.36 14.01
N CYS A 230 -5.56 -13.40 14.38
CA CYS A 230 -4.69 -14.54 14.12
C CYS A 230 -5.17 -15.79 14.84
N HIS A 231 -5.48 -15.69 16.14
CA HIS A 231 -6.01 -16.82 16.92
C HIS A 231 -7.28 -17.42 16.29
N GLN A 232 -8.19 -16.59 15.81
CA GLN A 232 -9.40 -17.04 15.14
C GLN A 232 -9.10 -17.81 13.85
N GLN A 233 -8.17 -17.28 13.03
CA GLN A 233 -7.80 -17.92 11.77
C GLN A 233 -7.00 -19.21 11.96
N ALA A 234 -6.08 -19.26 12.92
CA ALA A 234 -5.33 -20.46 13.24
C ALA A 234 -6.27 -21.59 13.70
N ASN A 235 -7.24 -21.27 14.57
CA ASN A 235 -8.27 -22.22 14.99
C ASN A 235 -9.16 -22.72 13.83
N ALA A 236 -9.47 -21.84 12.86
CA ALA A 236 -10.24 -22.23 11.67
C ALA A 236 -9.44 -23.18 10.76
N LEU A 237 -8.12 -23.06 10.69
CA LEU A 237 -7.25 -23.99 9.98
C LEU A 237 -7.22 -25.39 10.63
N MET A 238 -7.48 -25.48 11.95
CA MET A 238 -7.61 -26.76 12.65
C MET A 238 -8.92 -27.49 12.33
N ALA A 239 -10.01 -26.73 12.14
CA ALA A 239 -11.36 -27.29 12.00
C ALA A 239 -11.69 -27.81 10.60
N GLY A 240 -10.89 -27.53 9.59
CA GLY A 240 -11.10 -27.90 8.18
C GLY A 240 -9.99 -28.75 7.60
#